data_b6243742e0fefca93237a1328acb4690
#
_entry.id   b6243742e0fefca93237a1328acb4690
#
_cell.length_a   1.000
_cell.length_b   1.000
_cell.length_c   1.000
_cell.angle_alpha   90.00
_cell.angle_beta   90.00
_cell.angle_gamma   90.00
#
_symmetry.space_group_name_H-M   'P 1'
#
loop_
_entity.id
_entity.type
_entity.pdbx_description
1 polymer ?
#
loop_
_entity_poly.entity_id
_entity_poly.type
_entity_poly.pdbx_seq_one_letter_code
_entity_poly.pdbx_strand_id
1 'polypeptide(L)'
;MEGVIYVKSLKDFINKLNSLDCTIVFIDANYVTSKDQVEFAVKKAIKAWNEGRRVAKTLAMEILLYVAARRQISDAIEVGLKEGKNEVVAVVLDDCVDKLKELGFEEQPVLRLDKEKIERVKKFYEISDVELEIVGLEKLPLLIRERIALFDMFKSS
;
A
#
# COMPACT_ATOMS: atom_id res chain seq x y z
N MET A 1 5.80 9.33 0.64
CA MET A 1 6.53 9.97 -0.49
C MET A 1 6.26 9.18 -1.75
N GLU A 2 6.01 9.84 -2.85
CA GLU A 2 5.83 9.16 -4.15
C GLU A 2 7.09 9.26 -4.99
N GLY A 3 7.36 8.25 -5.80
CA GLY A 3 8.55 8.24 -6.65
C GLY A 3 8.72 6.93 -7.38
N VAL A 4 9.95 6.69 -7.85
CA VAL A 4 10.31 5.49 -8.60
C VAL A 4 11.46 4.77 -7.92
N ILE A 5 11.49 3.44 -8.08
CA ILE A 5 12.57 2.60 -7.61
C ILE A 5 12.74 1.42 -8.57
N TYR A 6 13.99 1.05 -8.85
CA TYR A 6 14.30 -0.10 -9.68
C TYR A 6 14.75 -1.28 -8.82
N VAL A 7 14.14 -2.43 -9.02
CA VAL A 7 14.43 -3.65 -8.26
C VAL A 7 14.96 -4.70 -9.23
N LYS A 8 16.24 -5.06 -9.10
CA LYS A 8 16.86 -6.06 -9.95
C LYS A 8 16.47 -7.48 -9.51
N SER A 9 16.60 -7.76 -8.22
CA SER A 9 16.20 -9.03 -7.62
C SER A 9 15.27 -8.72 -6.44
N LEU A 10 14.02 -9.14 -6.53
CA LEU A 10 13.05 -8.87 -5.48
C LEU A 10 13.46 -9.54 -4.17
N LYS A 11 13.95 -10.78 -4.23
CA LYS A 11 14.41 -11.52 -3.06
C LYS A 11 15.55 -10.77 -2.34
N ASP A 12 16.55 -10.34 -3.06
CA ASP A 12 17.70 -9.63 -2.51
C ASP A 12 17.29 -8.28 -1.93
N PHE A 13 16.37 -7.58 -2.61
CA PHE A 13 15.89 -6.29 -2.16
C PHE A 13 15.10 -6.41 -0.86
N ILE A 14 14.22 -7.40 -0.76
CA ILE A 14 13.45 -7.64 0.46
C ILE A 14 14.36 -8.04 1.62
N ASN A 15 15.38 -8.87 1.36
CA ASN A 15 16.37 -9.21 2.38
C ASN A 15 17.11 -7.96 2.88
N LYS A 16 17.44 -7.04 1.98
CA LYS A 16 18.07 -5.77 2.33
C LYS A 16 17.16 -4.91 3.18
N LEU A 17 15.86 -4.82 2.82
CA LEU A 17 14.87 -4.10 3.62
C LEU A 17 14.75 -4.68 5.03
N ASN A 18 14.70 -6.00 5.13
CA ASN A 18 14.54 -6.69 6.42
C ASN A 18 15.76 -6.53 7.32
N SER A 19 16.93 -6.19 6.76
CA SER A 19 18.16 -5.95 7.53
C SER A 19 18.24 -4.54 8.12
N LEU A 20 17.33 -3.64 7.73
CA LEU A 20 17.32 -2.27 8.24
C LEU A 20 16.65 -2.21 9.61
N ASP A 21 17.10 -1.26 10.44
CA ASP A 21 16.55 -1.04 11.78
C ASP A 21 15.24 -0.22 11.76
N CYS A 22 14.64 -0.06 10.60
CA CYS A 22 13.43 0.74 10.45
C CYS A 22 12.48 0.07 9.48
N THR A 23 11.22 0.48 9.55
CA THR A 23 10.17 -0.06 8.68
C THR A 23 9.99 0.83 7.47
N ILE A 24 10.24 0.28 6.29
CA ILE A 24 10.01 0.93 5.01
C ILE A 24 9.15 -0.01 4.17
N VAL A 25 8.03 0.52 3.65
CA VAL A 25 7.10 -0.23 2.81
C VAL A 25 6.91 0.52 1.51
N PHE A 26 7.04 -0.16 0.39
CA PHE A 26 6.79 0.41 -0.93
C PHE A 26 5.47 -0.12 -1.46
N ILE A 27 4.55 0.79 -1.77
CA ILE A 27 3.22 0.47 -2.28
C ILE A 27 3.19 0.81 -3.77
N ASP A 28 2.71 -0.12 -4.59
CA ASP A 28 2.56 0.10 -6.03
C ASP A 28 1.60 1.25 -6.29
N ALA A 29 2.10 2.34 -6.89
CA ALA A 29 1.30 3.52 -7.17
C ALA A 29 0.11 3.24 -8.09
N ASN A 30 0.16 2.15 -8.85
CA ASN A 30 -0.95 1.76 -9.72
C ASN A 30 -2.22 1.38 -8.97
N TYR A 31 -2.12 1.13 -7.65
CA TYR A 31 -3.26 0.81 -6.78
C TYR A 31 -3.62 1.96 -5.85
N VAL A 32 -2.93 3.08 -5.94
CA VAL A 32 -3.11 4.22 -5.03
C VAL A 32 -3.77 5.37 -5.76
N THR A 33 -4.97 5.75 -5.31
CA THR A 33 -5.71 6.87 -5.89
C THR A 33 -5.37 8.18 -5.21
N SER A 34 -4.92 8.15 -3.97
CA SER A 34 -4.49 9.32 -3.22
C SER A 34 -3.57 8.93 -2.07
N LYS A 35 -2.77 9.88 -1.60
CA LYS A 35 -1.91 9.66 -0.43
C LYS A 35 -2.74 9.36 0.82
N ASP A 36 -3.93 9.96 0.94
CA ASP A 36 -4.84 9.73 2.08
C ASP A 36 -5.24 8.28 2.22
N GLN A 37 -5.40 7.58 1.10
CA GLN A 37 -5.70 6.14 1.09
C GLN A 37 -4.62 5.37 1.84
N VAL A 38 -3.37 5.65 1.54
CA VAL A 38 -2.22 4.98 2.16
C VAL A 38 -2.09 5.37 3.63
N GLU A 39 -2.19 6.67 3.93
CA GLU A 39 -2.10 7.14 5.31
C GLU A 39 -3.17 6.51 6.21
N PHE A 40 -4.38 6.41 5.70
CA PHE A 40 -5.49 5.78 6.44
C PHE A 40 -5.15 4.31 6.75
N ALA A 41 -4.67 3.56 5.76
CA ALA A 41 -4.31 2.16 5.94
C ALA A 41 -3.17 2.00 6.95
N VAL A 42 -2.15 2.85 6.84
CA VAL A 42 -0.98 2.81 7.74
C VAL A 42 -1.39 3.08 9.19
N LYS A 43 -2.22 4.10 9.42
CA LYS A 43 -2.71 4.42 10.76
C LYS A 43 -3.49 3.28 11.37
N LYS A 44 -4.37 2.65 10.58
CA LYS A 44 -5.14 1.48 11.02
C LYS A 44 -4.23 0.29 11.33
N ALA A 45 -3.24 0.03 10.50
CA ALA A 45 -2.30 -1.07 10.68
C ALA A 45 -1.46 -0.89 11.97
N ILE A 46 -0.95 0.31 12.19
CA ILE A 46 -0.15 0.61 13.37
C ILE A 46 -0.99 0.45 14.64
N LYS A 47 -2.23 0.94 14.61
CA LYS A 47 -3.13 0.81 15.76
C LYS A 47 -3.39 -0.66 16.08
N ALA A 48 -3.72 -1.46 15.08
CA ALA A 48 -3.96 -2.89 15.25
C ALA A 48 -2.71 -3.61 15.77
N TRP A 49 -1.54 -3.25 15.24
CA TRP A 49 -0.26 -3.80 15.66
C TRP A 49 -0.01 -3.55 17.16
N ASN A 50 -0.21 -2.29 17.59
CA ASN A 50 0.01 -1.90 18.98
C ASN A 50 -1.02 -2.51 19.94
N GLU A 51 -2.22 -2.82 19.45
CA GLU A 51 -3.27 -3.44 20.26
C GLU A 51 -3.19 -4.96 20.28
N GLY A 52 -2.20 -5.55 19.62
CA GLY A 52 -2.07 -7.00 19.56
C GLY A 52 -3.05 -7.70 18.62
N ARG A 53 -3.73 -6.95 17.75
CA ARG A 53 -4.71 -7.48 16.78
C ARG A 53 -4.09 -7.75 15.42
N ARG A 54 -2.79 -7.99 15.38
CA ARG A 54 -2.08 -8.20 14.11
C ARG A 54 -2.31 -9.60 13.54
N VAL A 55 -2.26 -9.69 12.21
CA VAL A 55 -2.35 -10.94 11.46
C VAL A 55 -0.98 -11.34 10.93
N ALA A 56 -0.18 -10.37 10.50
CA ALA A 56 1.14 -10.61 9.91
C ALA A 56 2.23 -10.72 10.99
N LYS A 57 3.39 -11.25 10.58
CA LYS A 57 4.54 -11.41 11.46
C LYS A 57 5.36 -10.14 11.61
N THR A 58 5.29 -9.23 10.63
CA THR A 58 6.04 -7.97 10.66
C THR A 58 5.09 -6.80 10.45
N LEU A 59 5.47 -5.62 10.96
CA LEU A 59 4.68 -4.41 10.77
C LEU A 59 4.61 -4.04 9.29
N ALA A 60 5.70 -4.22 8.55
CA ALA A 60 5.72 -3.93 7.12
C ALA A 60 4.65 -4.75 6.38
N MET A 61 4.55 -6.04 6.68
CA MET A 61 3.55 -6.90 6.04
C MET A 61 2.14 -6.57 6.52
N GLU A 62 1.97 -6.21 7.78
CA GLU A 62 0.67 -5.77 8.30
C GLU A 62 0.17 -4.53 7.55
N ILE A 63 1.07 -3.56 7.31
CA ILE A 63 0.74 -2.38 6.53
C ILE A 63 0.29 -2.77 5.12
N LEU A 64 1.01 -3.69 4.50
CA LEU A 64 0.67 -4.14 3.14
C LEU A 64 -0.71 -4.81 3.10
N LEU A 65 -1.02 -5.64 4.08
CA LEU A 65 -2.36 -6.27 4.20
C LEU A 65 -3.45 -5.20 4.32
N TYR A 66 -3.21 -4.16 5.12
CA TYR A 66 -4.18 -3.07 5.29
C TYR A 66 -4.37 -2.26 4.02
N VAL A 67 -3.27 -1.94 3.31
CA VAL A 67 -3.37 -1.21 2.04
C VAL A 67 -4.18 -2.02 1.03
N ALA A 68 -3.94 -3.32 0.96
CA ALA A 68 -4.66 -4.22 0.05
C ALA A 68 -6.08 -4.54 0.52
N ALA A 69 -6.37 -4.36 1.81
CA ALA A 69 -7.61 -4.81 2.45
C ALA A 69 -7.83 -6.32 2.23
N ARG A 70 -6.76 -7.11 2.35
CA ARG A 70 -6.74 -8.56 2.12
C ARG A 70 -6.11 -9.28 3.29
N ARG A 71 -6.67 -10.43 3.68
CA ARG A 71 -6.17 -11.23 4.81
C ARG A 71 -4.96 -12.09 4.45
N GLN A 72 -4.86 -12.49 3.19
CA GLN A 72 -3.80 -13.39 2.73
C GLN A 72 -2.63 -12.61 2.15
N ILE A 73 -1.42 -12.96 2.58
CA ILE A 73 -0.18 -12.34 2.11
C ILE A 73 -0.05 -12.48 0.59
N SER A 74 -0.43 -13.65 0.04
CA SER A 74 -0.38 -13.90 -1.40
C SER A 74 -1.22 -12.89 -2.21
N ASP A 75 -2.33 -12.42 -1.65
CA ASP A 75 -3.15 -11.40 -2.30
C ASP A 75 -2.59 -9.99 -2.09
N ALA A 76 -2.05 -9.74 -0.90
CA ALA A 76 -1.53 -8.42 -0.53
C ALA A 76 -0.27 -8.05 -1.30
N ILE A 77 0.57 -9.00 -1.67
CA ILE A 77 1.82 -8.71 -2.40
C ILE A 77 1.57 -8.12 -3.78
N GLU A 78 0.36 -8.23 -4.31
CA GLU A 78 0.01 -7.59 -5.59
C GLU A 78 0.19 -6.07 -5.52
N VAL A 79 -0.06 -5.46 -4.36
CA VAL A 79 0.11 -4.01 -4.17
C VAL A 79 1.52 -3.61 -3.72
N GLY A 80 2.45 -4.56 -3.66
CA GLY A 80 3.83 -4.33 -3.28
C GLY A 80 4.77 -4.20 -4.47
N LEU A 81 6.07 -4.34 -4.20
CA LEU A 81 7.12 -4.23 -5.22
C LEU A 81 7.11 -5.40 -6.21
N LYS A 82 7.55 -5.10 -7.43
CA LYS A 82 7.83 -6.09 -8.48
C LYS A 82 9.27 -5.90 -8.95
N GLU A 83 9.78 -6.88 -9.70
CA GLU A 83 11.08 -6.71 -10.34
C GLU A 83 10.97 -5.71 -11.50
N GLY A 84 12.03 -4.95 -11.72
CA GLY A 84 12.07 -3.91 -12.72
C GLY A 84 11.79 -2.53 -12.15
N LYS A 85 11.30 -1.64 -12.99
CA LYS A 85 10.96 -0.28 -12.58
C LYS A 85 9.61 -0.24 -11.89
N ASN A 86 9.56 0.36 -10.71
CA ASN A 86 8.33 0.52 -9.92
C ASN A 86 8.02 2.00 -9.71
N GLU A 87 6.79 2.38 -9.97
CA GLU A 87 6.24 3.66 -9.50
C GLU A 87 5.57 3.36 -8.18
N VAL A 88 5.96 4.05 -7.11
CA VAL A 88 5.58 3.66 -5.74
C VAL A 88 5.22 4.84 -4.86
N VAL A 89 4.48 4.54 -3.81
CA VAL A 89 4.38 5.38 -2.63
C VAL A 89 5.22 4.70 -1.55
N ALA A 90 6.23 5.42 -1.05
CA ALA A 90 7.09 4.90 0.01
C ALA A 90 6.53 5.32 1.36
N VAL A 91 6.33 4.34 2.23
CA VAL A 91 5.92 4.54 3.62
C VAL A 91 7.15 4.31 4.48
N VAL A 92 7.58 5.35 5.19
CA VAL A 92 8.76 5.29 6.05
C VAL A 92 8.34 5.58 7.47
N LEU A 93 8.59 4.64 8.36
CA LEU A 93 8.38 4.81 9.78
C LEU A 93 9.74 5.02 10.44
N ASP A 94 9.74 5.66 11.58
CA ASP A 94 10.97 6.04 12.29
C ASP A 94 11.74 7.09 11.47
N ASP A 95 12.96 7.42 11.85
CA ASP A 95 13.76 8.46 11.21
C ASP A 95 14.66 7.87 10.11
N CYS A 96 14.03 7.23 9.11
CA CYS A 96 14.75 6.48 8.08
C CYS A 96 14.60 7.03 6.66
N VAL A 97 14.17 8.28 6.51
CA VAL A 97 13.94 8.87 5.19
C VAL A 97 15.21 8.85 4.32
N ASP A 98 16.37 9.09 4.91
CA ASP A 98 17.66 9.06 4.19
C ASP A 98 17.99 7.67 3.64
N LYS A 99 17.44 6.61 4.19
CA LYS A 99 17.63 5.26 3.67
C LYS A 99 16.99 5.06 2.30
N LEU A 100 15.93 5.82 2.00
CA LEU A 100 15.26 5.73 0.70
C LEU A 100 16.22 5.99 -0.45
N LYS A 101 17.06 7.00 -0.31
CA LYS A 101 18.04 7.36 -1.34
C LYS A 101 19.08 6.27 -1.53
N GLU A 102 19.53 5.69 -0.43
CA GLU A 102 20.48 4.57 -0.44
C GLU A 102 19.91 3.35 -1.15
N LEU A 103 18.59 3.16 -1.06
CA LEU A 103 17.90 2.05 -1.73
C LEU A 103 17.63 2.30 -3.21
N GLY A 104 17.96 3.50 -3.70
CA GLY A 104 17.75 3.87 -5.10
C GLY A 104 16.41 4.53 -5.39
N PHE A 105 15.69 4.95 -4.36
CA PHE A 105 14.42 5.65 -4.53
C PHE A 105 14.67 7.08 -5.02
N GLU A 106 13.93 7.49 -6.06
CA GLU A 106 13.94 8.86 -6.57
C GLU A 106 12.54 9.44 -6.45
N GLU A 107 12.44 10.54 -5.71
CA GLU A 107 11.17 11.24 -5.53
C GLU A 107 10.76 11.91 -6.84
N GLN A 108 9.55 11.61 -7.29
CA GLN A 108 8.94 12.28 -8.44
C GLN A 108 7.43 12.03 -8.44
N PRO A 109 6.64 12.90 -9.09
CA PRO A 109 5.19 12.68 -9.16
C PRO A 109 4.88 11.41 -9.96
N VAL A 110 4.15 10.48 -9.35
CA VAL A 110 3.71 9.24 -9.99
C VAL A 110 2.22 8.96 -9.77
N LEU A 111 1.59 9.69 -8.85
CA LEU A 111 0.16 9.51 -8.59
C LEU A 111 -0.65 10.31 -9.60
N ARG A 112 -1.29 9.60 -10.49
CA ARG A 112 -2.21 10.16 -11.46
C ARG A 112 -3.41 9.24 -11.55
N LEU A 113 -4.58 9.81 -11.79
CA LEU A 113 -5.81 9.04 -11.91
C LEU A 113 -6.18 8.96 -13.38
N ASP A 114 -5.91 7.84 -14.02
CA ASP A 114 -6.29 7.58 -15.40
C ASP A 114 -7.30 6.43 -15.46
N LYS A 115 -7.81 6.17 -16.66
CA LYS A 115 -8.84 5.17 -16.88
C LYS A 115 -8.36 3.77 -16.50
N GLU A 116 -7.11 3.44 -16.81
CA GLU A 116 -6.52 2.13 -16.49
C GLU A 116 -6.43 1.91 -14.99
N LYS A 117 -5.99 2.94 -14.25
CA LYS A 117 -5.91 2.86 -12.79
C LYS A 117 -7.30 2.70 -12.18
N ILE A 118 -8.28 3.45 -12.66
CA ILE A 118 -9.65 3.37 -12.16
C ILE A 118 -10.18 1.94 -12.31
N GLU A 119 -10.02 1.34 -13.47
CA GLU A 119 -10.48 -0.03 -13.71
C GLU A 119 -9.75 -1.05 -12.84
N ARG A 120 -8.43 -0.90 -12.69
CA ARG A 120 -7.62 -1.78 -11.85
C ARG A 120 -8.06 -1.72 -10.39
N VAL A 121 -8.25 -0.51 -9.88
CA VAL A 121 -8.63 -0.26 -8.48
C VAL A 121 -10.05 -0.79 -8.22
N LYS A 122 -10.98 -0.53 -9.11
CA LYS A 122 -12.34 -1.06 -9.01
C LYS A 122 -12.33 -2.57 -8.89
N LYS A 123 -11.59 -3.23 -9.76
CA LYS A 123 -11.50 -4.69 -9.77
C LYS A 123 -10.84 -5.20 -8.49
N PHE A 124 -9.73 -4.60 -8.10
CA PHE A 124 -8.96 -5.07 -6.94
C PHE A 124 -9.74 -4.93 -5.63
N TYR A 125 -10.39 -3.79 -5.43
CA TYR A 125 -11.15 -3.52 -4.21
C TYR A 125 -12.62 -3.92 -4.31
N GLU A 126 -13.01 -4.53 -5.42
CA GLU A 126 -14.38 -5.03 -5.66
C GLU A 126 -15.42 -3.91 -5.54
N ILE A 127 -15.13 -2.79 -6.18
CA ILE A 127 -16.03 -1.63 -6.23
C ILE A 127 -16.84 -1.70 -7.54
N SER A 128 -18.17 -1.72 -7.42
CA SER A 128 -19.04 -1.83 -8.56
C SER A 128 -19.25 -0.49 -9.29
N ASP A 129 -19.63 -0.56 -10.56
CA ASP A 129 -20.02 0.62 -11.32
C ASP A 129 -21.21 1.33 -10.69
N VAL A 130 -22.14 0.58 -10.13
CA VAL A 130 -23.31 1.13 -9.45
C VAL A 130 -22.93 1.98 -8.25
N GLU A 131 -21.98 1.50 -7.43
CA GLU A 131 -21.46 2.27 -6.30
C GLU A 131 -20.88 3.61 -6.76
N LEU A 132 -20.08 3.59 -7.84
CA LEU A 132 -19.46 4.81 -8.37
C LEU A 132 -20.50 5.77 -8.99
N GLU A 133 -21.52 5.25 -9.64
CA GLU A 133 -22.59 6.08 -10.17
C GLU A 133 -23.35 6.82 -9.07
N ILE A 134 -23.58 6.14 -7.94
CA ILE A 134 -24.31 6.70 -6.81
C ILE A 134 -23.51 7.80 -6.11
N VAL A 135 -22.21 7.57 -5.86
CA VAL A 135 -21.41 8.49 -5.05
C VAL A 135 -20.55 9.45 -5.89
N GLY A 136 -20.30 9.15 -7.16
CA GLY A 136 -19.43 9.93 -8.05
C GLY A 136 -17.99 9.45 -8.00
N LEU A 137 -17.28 9.62 -9.12
CA LEU A 137 -15.90 9.17 -9.27
C LEU A 137 -14.95 9.84 -8.26
N GLU A 138 -15.20 11.07 -7.91
CA GLU A 138 -14.40 11.82 -6.93
C GLU A 138 -14.44 11.18 -5.54
N LYS A 139 -15.40 10.30 -5.28
CA LYS A 139 -15.52 9.57 -4.00
C LYS A 139 -14.82 8.22 -4.02
N LEU A 140 -14.16 7.85 -5.12
CA LEU A 140 -13.43 6.57 -5.20
C LEU A 140 -12.46 6.36 -4.04
N PRO A 141 -11.63 7.36 -3.64
CA PRO A 141 -10.75 7.17 -2.49
C PRO A 141 -11.51 6.87 -1.20
N LEU A 142 -12.70 7.42 -1.01
CA LEU A 142 -13.52 7.16 0.17
C LEU A 142 -14.06 5.73 0.19
N LEU A 143 -14.44 5.20 -0.99
CA LEU A 143 -14.88 3.81 -1.09
C LEU A 143 -13.74 2.83 -0.76
N ILE A 144 -12.53 3.15 -1.18
CA ILE A 144 -11.36 2.33 -0.84
C ILE A 144 -11.12 2.37 0.68
N ARG A 145 -11.19 3.55 1.30
CA ARG A 145 -11.04 3.67 2.75
C ARG A 145 -12.11 2.87 3.50
N GLU A 146 -13.34 2.82 2.97
CA GLU A 146 -14.39 1.98 3.53
C GLU A 146 -14.01 0.50 3.48
N ARG A 147 -13.44 0.02 2.37
CA ARG A 147 -12.96 -1.36 2.26
C ARG A 147 -11.86 -1.66 3.29
N ILE A 148 -10.96 -0.71 3.51
CA ILE A 148 -9.90 -0.84 4.52
C ILE A 148 -10.49 -0.87 5.92
N ALA A 149 -11.47 -0.01 6.21
CA ALA A 149 -12.13 0.03 7.51
C ALA A 149 -12.87 -1.29 7.81
N LEU A 150 -13.57 -1.84 6.81
CA LEU A 150 -14.24 -3.13 6.93
C LEU A 150 -13.25 -4.26 7.15
N PHE A 151 -12.11 -4.22 6.44
CA PHE A 151 -11.03 -5.18 6.66
C PHE A 151 -10.55 -5.15 8.11
N ASP A 152 -10.31 -3.96 8.66
CA ASP A 152 -9.87 -3.80 10.05
C ASP A 152 -10.86 -4.41 11.04
N MET A 153 -12.16 -4.25 10.79
CA MET A 153 -13.21 -4.78 11.66
C MET A 153 -13.30 -6.31 11.60
N PHE A 154 -13.12 -6.90 10.41
CA PHE A 154 -13.46 -8.31 10.19
C PHE A 154 -12.27 -9.22 9.88
N LYS A 155 -11.04 -8.71 9.87
CA LYS A 155 -9.86 -9.51 9.48
C LYS A 155 -9.58 -10.71 10.37
N SER A 156 -10.00 -10.66 11.62
CA SER A 156 -9.78 -11.75 12.58
C SER A 156 -10.97 -12.70 12.69
N SER A 157 -11.99 -12.52 11.87
CA SER A 157 -13.18 -13.37 11.87
C SER A 157 -12.96 -14.67 11.11
#